data_1053843cdfb5dc732eeb1ca77abefb91
#
_entry.id   1053843cdfb5dc732eeb1ca77abefb91
#
_cell.length_a   1.000
_cell.length_b   1.000
_cell.length_c   1.000
_cell.angle_alpha   90.00
_cell.angle_beta   90.00
_cell.angle_gamma   90.00
#
_symmetry.space_group_name_H-M   'P 1'
#
loop_
_entity.id
_entity.type
_entity.pdbx_description
1 polymer ?
#
loop_
_entity_poly.entity_id
_entity_poly.type
_entity_poly.pdbx_seq_one_letter_code
_entity_poly.pdbx_strand_id
1 'polypeptide(L)'
;LKKIILSRFANTFAMLYAAGIPILESIRTTQDIVGNGVVRQALQKVEQSIREGRNVAGAFHDVGIFPPLVVRMLRVGENTGGLDKALLNVSYFYTRDVKESVGKAQAMIEPVLTLFMGALLGWIMLSVIGPIYDVISKIKT
;
A
#
# COMPACT_ATOMS: atom_id res chain seq x y z
N LEU A 1 0.21 -2.82 4.16
CA LEU A 1 1.65 -2.80 4.49
C LEU A 1 2.52 -3.02 3.25
N LYS A 2 2.26 -4.05 2.46
CA LYS A 2 2.99 -4.29 1.21
C LYS A 2 2.92 -3.11 0.24
N LYS A 3 1.75 -2.50 0.09
CA LYS A 3 1.54 -1.36 -0.81
C LYS A 3 2.35 -0.14 -0.40
N ILE A 4 2.45 0.12 0.89
CA ILE A 4 3.23 1.26 1.43
C ILE A 4 4.72 1.05 1.17
N ILE A 5 5.21 -0.16 1.37
CA ILE A 5 6.61 -0.52 1.14
C ILE A 5 6.95 -0.43 -0.35
N LEU A 6 6.08 -0.94 -1.21
CA LEU A 6 6.26 -0.85 -2.67
C LEU A 6 6.19 0.60 -3.17
N SER A 7 5.32 1.42 -2.57
CA SER A 7 5.24 2.85 -2.88
C SER A 7 6.54 3.56 -2.52
N ARG A 8 7.07 3.28 -1.33
CA ARG A 8 8.36 3.85 -0.89
C ARG A 8 9.49 3.40 -1.80
N PHE A 9 9.51 2.13 -2.18
CA PHE A 9 10.48 1.60 -3.14
C PHE A 9 10.39 2.35 -4.47
N ALA A 10 9.20 2.47 -5.05
CA ALA A 10 8.99 3.11 -6.34
C ALA A 10 9.42 4.57 -6.32
N ASN A 11 9.06 5.31 -5.25
CA ASN A 11 9.45 6.70 -5.09
C ASN A 11 10.96 6.88 -5.02
N THR A 12 11.61 6.07 -4.20
CA THR A 12 13.07 6.16 -4.01
C THR A 12 13.80 5.77 -5.27
N PHE A 13 13.39 4.67 -5.89
CA PHE A 13 14.00 4.18 -7.12
C PHE A 13 13.87 5.20 -8.27
N ALA A 14 12.67 5.76 -8.45
CA ALA A 14 12.41 6.77 -9.48
C ALA A 14 13.27 8.01 -9.26
N MET A 15 13.38 8.44 -8.01
CA MET A 15 14.18 9.61 -7.65
C MET A 15 15.67 9.40 -7.93
N LEU A 16 16.21 8.25 -7.55
CA LEU A 16 17.62 7.92 -7.78
C LEU A 16 17.94 7.82 -9.27
N TYR A 17 17.08 7.15 -10.02
CA TYR A 17 17.28 7.00 -11.46
C TYR A 17 17.18 8.35 -12.18
N ALA A 18 16.22 9.19 -11.80
CA ALA A 18 16.08 10.55 -12.37
C ALA A 18 17.27 11.44 -12.07
N ALA A 19 17.95 11.21 -10.94
CA ALA A 19 19.16 11.95 -10.57
C ALA A 19 20.42 11.51 -11.36
N GLY A 20 20.29 10.52 -12.24
CA GLY A 20 21.39 10.04 -13.09
C GLY A 20 22.17 8.86 -12.53
N ILE A 21 21.69 8.25 -11.46
CA ILE A 21 22.33 7.07 -10.87
C ILE A 21 22.00 5.85 -11.74
N PRO A 22 22.99 5.00 -12.09
CA PRO A 22 22.75 3.79 -12.89
C PRO A 22 21.70 2.88 -12.26
N ILE A 23 20.94 2.16 -13.08
CA ILE A 23 19.80 1.36 -12.63
C ILE A 23 20.18 0.31 -11.58
N LEU A 24 21.30 -0.39 -11.76
CA LEU A 24 21.76 -1.41 -10.81
C LEU A 24 22.12 -0.80 -9.46
N GLU A 25 22.77 0.34 -9.47
CA GLU A 25 23.15 1.07 -8.26
C GLU A 25 21.92 1.63 -7.55
N SER A 26 20.93 2.12 -8.30
CA SER A 26 19.65 2.59 -7.77
C SER A 26 18.91 1.46 -7.07
N ILE A 27 18.87 0.27 -7.66
CA ILE A 27 18.23 -0.91 -7.06
C ILE A 27 18.95 -1.30 -5.76
N ARG A 28 20.25 -1.31 -5.78
CA ARG A 28 21.07 -1.67 -4.60
C ARG A 28 20.84 -0.70 -3.45
N THR A 29 20.85 0.59 -3.72
CA THR A 29 20.61 1.63 -2.71
C THR A 29 19.20 1.51 -2.13
N THR A 30 18.22 1.23 -2.97
CA THR A 30 16.83 1.08 -2.56
C THR A 30 16.63 -0.15 -1.67
N GLN A 31 17.38 -1.23 -1.90
CA GLN A 31 17.33 -2.42 -1.04
C GLN A 31 17.64 -2.08 0.42
N ASP A 32 18.60 -1.19 0.65
CA ASP A 32 19.01 -0.80 1.99
C ASP A 32 17.95 0.03 2.71
N ILE A 33 17.11 0.75 1.95
CA ILE A 33 16.10 1.67 2.50
C ILE A 33 14.78 0.97 2.79
N VAL A 34 14.44 -0.08 2.03
CA VAL A 34 13.11 -0.71 2.07
C VAL A 34 12.78 -1.37 3.41
N GLY A 35 13.74 -1.98 4.07
CA GLY A 35 13.57 -2.54 5.40
C GLY A 35 12.71 -3.80 5.50
N ASN A 36 12.07 -4.27 4.42
CA ASN A 36 11.24 -5.48 4.39
C ASN A 36 12.03 -6.62 3.75
N GLY A 37 12.15 -7.76 4.46
CA GLY A 37 12.95 -8.89 4.01
C GLY A 37 12.46 -9.50 2.70
N VAL A 38 11.15 -9.63 2.50
CA VAL A 38 10.56 -10.21 1.29
C VAL A 38 10.82 -9.32 0.07
N VAL A 39 10.58 -8.03 0.20
CA VAL A 39 10.81 -7.07 -0.89
C VAL A 39 12.31 -6.95 -1.18
N ARG A 40 13.13 -6.94 -0.14
CA ARG A 40 14.59 -6.90 -0.29
C ARG A 40 15.12 -8.09 -1.07
N GLN A 41 14.66 -9.31 -0.76
CA GLN A 41 15.03 -10.52 -1.49
C GLN A 41 14.58 -10.46 -2.96
N ALA A 42 13.38 -9.96 -3.21
CA ALA A 42 12.87 -9.78 -4.56
C ALA A 42 13.74 -8.80 -5.36
N LEU A 43 14.15 -7.71 -4.74
CA LEU A 43 15.02 -6.71 -5.38
C LEU A 43 16.42 -7.27 -5.66
N GLN A 44 16.94 -8.12 -4.77
CA GLN A 44 18.21 -8.82 -5.01
C GLN A 44 18.13 -9.72 -6.24
N LYS A 45 17.01 -10.43 -6.41
CA LYS A 45 16.77 -11.25 -7.59
C LYS A 45 16.66 -10.39 -8.86
N VAL A 46 16.01 -9.25 -8.79
CA VAL A 46 15.90 -8.29 -9.89
C VAL A 46 17.30 -7.81 -10.31
N GLU A 47 18.10 -7.39 -9.34
CA GLU A 47 19.47 -6.93 -9.58
C GLU A 47 20.29 -8.02 -10.28
N GLN A 48 20.24 -9.26 -9.79
CA GLN A 48 20.96 -10.39 -10.37
C GLN A 48 20.49 -10.67 -11.80
N SER A 49 19.17 -10.67 -12.05
CA SER A 49 18.61 -10.91 -13.38
C SER A 49 19.08 -9.88 -14.39
N ILE A 50 19.10 -8.61 -14.01
CA ILE A 50 19.57 -7.52 -14.88
C ILE A 50 21.06 -7.68 -15.20
N ARG A 51 21.87 -8.06 -14.21
CA ARG A 51 23.30 -8.33 -14.41
C ARG A 51 23.53 -9.47 -15.41
N GLU A 52 22.66 -10.46 -15.41
CA GLU A 52 22.73 -11.61 -16.33
C GLU A 52 22.20 -11.27 -17.72
N GLY A 53 21.79 -10.05 -17.98
CA GLY A 53 21.33 -9.59 -19.29
C GLY A 53 19.83 -9.58 -19.47
N ARG A 54 19.05 -9.87 -18.43
CA ARG A 54 17.59 -9.78 -18.48
C ARG A 54 17.17 -8.31 -18.62
N ASN A 55 16.12 -8.03 -19.39
CA ASN A 55 15.58 -6.67 -19.45
C ASN A 55 14.91 -6.29 -18.14
N VAL A 56 14.77 -4.99 -17.87
CA VAL A 56 14.26 -4.47 -16.60
C VAL A 56 12.83 -4.95 -16.34
N ALA A 57 11.94 -4.80 -17.33
CA ALA A 57 10.55 -5.24 -17.19
C ALA A 57 10.44 -6.73 -16.91
N GLY A 58 11.23 -7.55 -17.60
CA GLY A 58 11.26 -9.00 -17.38
C GLY A 58 11.77 -9.39 -16.01
N ALA A 59 12.79 -8.71 -15.52
CA ALA A 59 13.35 -8.95 -14.19
C ALA A 59 12.32 -8.67 -13.10
N PHE A 60 11.58 -7.56 -13.21
CA PHE A 60 10.51 -7.23 -12.26
C PHE A 60 9.32 -8.18 -12.37
N HIS A 61 9.00 -8.62 -13.56
CA HIS A 61 7.92 -9.60 -13.78
C HIS A 61 8.25 -10.94 -13.09
N ASP A 62 9.48 -11.39 -13.20
CA ASP A 62 9.90 -12.72 -12.73
C ASP A 62 9.80 -12.88 -11.21
N VAL A 63 9.92 -11.80 -10.44
CA VAL A 63 9.80 -11.85 -8.98
C VAL A 63 8.35 -11.91 -8.48
N GLY A 64 7.38 -11.54 -9.32
CA GLY A 64 5.95 -11.75 -9.07
C GLY A 64 5.30 -10.88 -8.01
N ILE A 65 6.02 -9.89 -7.45
CA ILE A 65 5.46 -9.01 -6.41
C ILE A 65 4.88 -7.71 -6.97
N PHE A 66 5.08 -7.45 -8.25
CA PHE A 66 4.61 -6.22 -8.89
C PHE A 66 3.37 -6.47 -9.74
N PRO A 67 2.38 -5.54 -9.71
CA PRO A 67 1.17 -5.68 -10.53
C PRO A 67 1.51 -5.70 -12.03
N PRO A 68 0.69 -6.36 -12.87
CA PRO A 68 0.91 -6.38 -14.31
C PRO A 68 1.00 -5.00 -14.96
N LEU A 69 0.27 -4.02 -14.41
CA LEU A 69 0.31 -2.64 -14.91
C LEU A 69 1.70 -2.03 -14.75
N VAL A 70 2.35 -2.27 -13.60
CA VAL A 70 3.71 -1.77 -13.32
C VAL A 70 4.71 -2.37 -14.31
N VAL A 71 4.64 -3.68 -14.54
CA VAL A 71 5.52 -4.37 -15.50
C VAL A 71 5.32 -3.81 -16.92
N ARG A 72 4.08 -3.55 -17.29
CA ARG A 72 3.74 -2.96 -18.59
C ARG A 72 4.33 -1.56 -18.75
N MET A 73 4.21 -0.74 -17.72
CA MET A 73 4.80 0.61 -17.71
C MET A 73 6.32 0.56 -17.89
N LEU A 74 6.99 -0.36 -17.20
CA LEU A 74 8.43 -0.55 -17.32
C LEU A 74 8.84 -1.01 -18.73
N ARG A 75 8.07 -1.91 -19.32
CA ARG A 75 8.32 -2.42 -20.65
C ARG A 75 8.21 -1.30 -21.70
N VAL A 76 7.17 -0.48 -21.61
CA VAL A 76 7.00 0.66 -22.51
C VAL A 76 8.17 1.65 -22.35
N GLY A 77 8.56 1.94 -21.10
CA GLY A 77 9.68 2.82 -20.81
C GLY A 77 11.00 2.32 -21.39
N GLU A 78 11.27 1.03 -21.25
CA GLU A 78 12.48 0.43 -21.81
C GLU A 78 12.51 0.51 -23.34
N ASN A 79 11.39 0.19 -23.99
CA ASN A 79 11.30 0.16 -25.45
C ASN A 79 11.37 1.54 -26.08
N THR A 80 10.91 2.57 -25.39
CA THR A 80 10.89 3.96 -25.88
C THR A 80 12.08 4.79 -25.41
N GLY A 81 12.94 4.23 -24.55
CA GLY A 81 14.03 4.99 -23.93
C GLY A 81 13.61 5.95 -22.84
N GLY A 82 12.32 5.92 -22.41
CA GLY A 82 11.76 6.77 -21.39
C GLY A 82 11.61 6.08 -20.03
N LEU A 83 12.57 5.28 -19.63
CA LEU A 83 12.50 4.53 -18.37
C LEU A 83 12.39 5.44 -17.15
N ASP A 84 13.03 6.60 -17.17
CA ASP A 84 12.93 7.62 -16.14
C ASP A 84 11.50 8.09 -15.93
N LYS A 85 10.80 8.39 -17.02
CA LYS A 85 9.37 8.76 -16.99
C LYS A 85 8.50 7.60 -16.56
N ALA A 86 8.81 6.38 -17.00
CA ALA A 86 8.08 5.18 -16.63
C ALA A 86 8.17 4.95 -15.12
N LEU A 87 9.34 5.11 -14.52
CA LEU A 87 9.53 4.97 -13.08
C LEU A 87 8.78 6.02 -12.28
N LEU A 88 8.74 7.26 -12.77
CA LEU A 88 7.94 8.32 -12.16
C LEU A 88 6.45 7.98 -12.20
N ASN A 89 5.97 7.42 -13.31
CA ASN A 89 4.58 6.98 -13.44
C ASN A 89 4.25 5.84 -12.48
N VAL A 90 5.16 4.88 -12.31
CA VAL A 90 5.01 3.78 -11.34
C VAL A 90 4.93 4.34 -9.93
N SER A 91 5.81 5.28 -9.58
CA SER A 91 5.80 5.96 -8.30
C SER A 91 4.47 6.66 -8.04
N TYR A 92 3.96 7.37 -9.02
CA TYR A 92 2.68 8.06 -8.96
C TYR A 92 1.52 7.08 -8.77
N PHE A 93 1.55 5.96 -9.49
CA PHE A 93 0.53 4.90 -9.38
C PHE A 93 0.46 4.35 -7.96
N TYR A 94 1.61 4.01 -7.36
CA TYR A 94 1.64 3.49 -6.00
C TYR A 94 1.19 4.51 -4.96
N THR A 95 1.59 5.76 -5.12
CA THR A 95 1.17 6.84 -4.22
C THR A 95 -0.34 7.02 -4.25
N ARG A 96 -0.93 6.99 -5.44
CA ARG A 96 -2.38 7.10 -5.61
C ARG A 96 -3.12 5.91 -5.00
N ASP A 97 -2.62 4.69 -5.23
CA ASP A 97 -3.21 3.46 -4.70
C ASP A 97 -3.19 3.46 -3.18
N VAL A 98 -2.10 3.89 -2.56
CA VAL A 98 -1.99 4.02 -1.10
C VAL A 98 -2.99 5.05 -0.58
N LYS A 99 -3.11 6.21 -1.23
CA LYS A 99 -4.06 7.25 -0.83
C LYS A 99 -5.50 6.75 -0.91
N GLU A 100 -5.86 6.02 -1.95
CA GLU A 100 -7.20 5.43 -2.10
C GLU A 100 -7.48 4.42 -0.99
N SER A 101 -6.51 3.57 -0.65
CA SER A 101 -6.64 2.59 0.43
C SER A 101 -6.82 3.25 1.79
N VAL A 102 -6.06 4.30 2.09
CA VAL A 102 -6.19 5.08 3.33
C VAL A 102 -7.54 5.80 3.36
N GLY A 103 -7.98 6.37 2.24
CA GLY A 103 -9.27 7.02 2.13
C GLY A 103 -10.43 6.07 2.41
N LYS A 104 -10.36 4.84 1.90
CA LYS A 104 -11.37 3.79 2.19
C LYS A 104 -11.37 3.41 3.66
N ALA A 105 -10.22 3.28 4.28
CA ALA A 105 -10.11 2.96 5.70
C ALA A 105 -10.73 4.06 6.55
N GLN A 106 -10.45 5.33 6.25
CA GLN A 106 -11.04 6.46 6.96
C GLN A 106 -12.56 6.53 6.76
N ALA A 107 -13.05 6.25 5.56
CA ALA A 107 -14.48 6.22 5.28
C ALA A 107 -15.20 5.12 6.07
N MET A 108 -14.53 4.02 6.39
CA MET A 108 -15.10 2.92 7.18
C MET A 108 -15.09 3.20 8.69
N ILE A 109 -14.14 3.98 9.18
CA ILE A 109 -14.00 4.27 10.61
C ILE A 109 -15.21 5.05 11.13
N GLU A 110 -15.68 6.03 10.38
CA GLU A 110 -16.79 6.89 10.78
C GLU A 110 -18.11 6.11 10.94
N PRO A 111 -18.57 5.29 9.99
CA PRO A 111 -19.78 4.48 10.18
C PRO A 111 -19.66 3.48 11.32
N VAL A 112 -18.51 2.84 11.50
CA VAL A 112 -18.25 1.88 12.58
C VAL A 112 -18.35 2.57 13.94
N LEU A 113 -17.75 3.75 14.07
CA LEU A 113 -17.81 4.56 15.29
C LEU A 113 -19.25 4.95 15.64
N THR A 114 -20.01 5.41 14.65
CA THR A 114 -21.41 5.79 14.83
C THR A 114 -22.24 4.59 15.26
N LEU A 115 -22.02 3.43 14.68
CA LEU A 115 -22.74 2.20 15.01
C LEU A 115 -22.41 1.77 16.45
N PHE A 116 -21.13 1.84 16.85
CA PHE A 116 -20.68 1.51 18.18
C PHE A 116 -21.30 2.45 19.23
N MET A 117 -21.30 3.74 18.97
CA MET A 117 -21.90 4.74 19.86
C MET A 117 -23.40 4.53 20.00
N GLY A 118 -24.10 4.23 18.90
CA GLY A 118 -25.53 3.92 18.93
C GLY A 118 -25.84 2.68 19.75
N ALA A 119 -25.06 1.62 19.59
CA ALA A 119 -25.21 0.39 20.35
C ALA A 119 -24.98 0.63 21.86
N LEU A 120 -23.95 1.42 22.20
CA LEU A 120 -23.62 1.75 23.57
C LEU A 120 -24.76 2.55 24.23
N LEU A 121 -25.27 3.57 23.55
CA LEU A 121 -26.39 4.38 24.04
C LEU A 121 -27.64 3.55 24.19
N GLY A 122 -27.93 2.66 23.25
CA GLY A 122 -29.06 1.73 23.33
C GLY A 122 -28.95 0.82 24.53
N TRP A 123 -27.77 0.28 24.81
CA TRP A 123 -27.50 -0.56 25.96
C TRP A 123 -27.75 0.22 27.30
N ILE A 124 -27.24 1.42 27.36
CA ILE A 124 -27.42 2.29 28.57
C ILE A 124 -28.90 2.60 28.78
N MET A 125 -29.63 2.91 27.70
CA MET A 125 -31.08 3.18 27.79
C MET A 125 -31.85 1.96 28.28
N LEU A 126 -31.57 0.78 27.77
CA LEU A 126 -32.19 -0.45 28.23
C LEU A 126 -31.88 -0.73 29.71
N SER A 127 -30.65 -0.46 30.11
CA SER A 127 -30.20 -0.65 31.47
C SER A 127 -30.92 0.29 32.48
N VAL A 128 -31.28 1.49 32.01
CA VAL A 128 -32.02 2.47 32.85
C VAL A 128 -33.53 2.20 32.83
N ILE A 129 -34.08 1.86 31.66
CA ILE A 129 -35.52 1.63 31.48
C ILE A 129 -35.97 0.34 32.17
N GLY A 130 -35.18 -0.71 32.17
CA GLY A 130 -35.49 -1.99 32.80
C GLY A 130 -35.84 -1.88 34.28
N PRO A 131 -34.94 -1.28 35.09
CA PRO A 131 -35.25 -1.06 36.53
C PRO A 131 -36.44 -0.16 36.76
N ILE A 132 -36.65 0.85 35.91
CA ILE A 132 -37.80 1.75 36.01
C ILE A 132 -39.10 0.98 35.81
N TYR A 133 -39.16 0.10 34.84
CA TYR A 133 -40.31 -0.77 34.60
C TYR A 133 -40.61 -1.67 35.80
N ASP A 134 -39.58 -2.26 36.40
CA ASP A 134 -39.71 -3.12 37.58
C ASP A 134 -40.27 -2.35 38.75
N VAL A 135 -39.81 -1.11 38.97
CA VAL A 135 -40.31 -0.25 40.05
C VAL A 135 -41.77 0.12 39.82
N ILE A 136 -42.14 0.47 38.59
CA ILE A 136 -43.52 0.82 38.23
C ILE A 136 -44.43 -0.40 38.42
N SER A 137 -43.99 -1.57 38.04
CA SER A 137 -44.72 -2.82 38.23
C SER A 137 -44.96 -3.14 39.70
N LYS A 138 -43.97 -2.87 40.56
CA LYS A 138 -44.09 -3.06 42.02
C LYS A 138 -45.06 -2.06 42.67
N ILE A 139 -45.11 -0.84 42.17
CA ILE A 139 -45.99 0.21 42.67
C ILE A 139 -47.46 -0.09 42.31
N LYS A 140 -47.69 -0.71 41.14
CA LYS A 140 -49.04 -1.07 40.67
C LYS A 140 -49.66 -2.25 41.39
N THR A 141 -48.89 -3.05 42.06
CA THR A 141 -49.38 -4.16 42.88
C THR A 141 -49.44 -3.80 44.34
#